data_5f0df6ba336423e5d4ae5370b5766f4c
#
_entry.id   5f0df6ba336423e5d4ae5370b5766f4c
#
_cell.length_a   1.000
_cell.length_b   1.000
_cell.length_c   1.000
_cell.angle_alpha   90.00
_cell.angle_beta   90.00
_cell.angle_gamma   90.00
#
_symmetry.space_group_name_H-M   'P 1'
#
loop_
_entity.id
_entity.type
_entity.pdbx_description
1 polymer ?
#
loop_
_entity_poly.entity_id
_entity_poly.type
_entity_poly.pdbx_seq_one_letter_code
_entity_poly.pdbx_strand_id
1 'polypeptide(L)'
;MSVISIQSQVAYGHVGNSAAVFPIQMHGIDVIAVPTTLLSNRPGYPTIRGRVLEAQLVAEILLGIEERGVLDTAQMILSGYLGSAEIAAVVADFVRRAKAQNPALTYACDPVLGDRDGGLFVQADIPPLMRDVLCPLADIITPNHFEFEWLCGTKAGTVDLVIEAAQALMMNGPSAIVVTSAELADTPEDAIETIAIERSKACSRAWRVRTPKLPISPSGTGDLFASLLVSARVRGSNIPDALGRAASAIFAVLEQTAARGTEEMCIVESAALLAHPKQRFDAIAVG
;
A
#
# COMPACT_ATOMS: atom_id res chain seq x y z
N MET A 1 -2.93 -17.22 -10.07
CA MET A 1 -3.22 -15.87 -9.55
C MET A 1 -1.93 -15.08 -9.62
N SER A 2 -1.97 -13.87 -10.15
CA SER A 2 -0.78 -13.02 -10.24
C SER A 2 -1.08 -11.55 -9.93
N VAL A 3 -0.06 -10.86 -9.41
CA VAL A 3 -0.07 -9.43 -9.09
C VAL A 3 1.08 -8.76 -9.84
N ILE A 4 0.81 -7.64 -10.50
CA ILE A 4 1.84 -6.78 -11.09
C ILE A 4 2.18 -5.72 -10.04
N SER A 5 3.41 -5.74 -9.52
CA SER A 5 3.86 -4.85 -8.44
C SER A 5 4.85 -3.83 -8.98
N ILE A 6 4.44 -2.55 -9.01
CA ILE A 6 5.19 -1.43 -9.61
C ILE A 6 5.64 -0.50 -8.49
N GLN A 7 6.85 -0.69 -7.97
CA GLN A 7 7.35 -0.01 -6.77
C GLN A 7 8.88 0.14 -6.82
N SER A 8 9.44 0.89 -5.89
CA SER A 8 10.90 0.90 -5.68
C SER A 8 11.42 -0.48 -5.31
N GLN A 9 12.74 -0.68 -5.50
CA GLN A 9 13.44 -1.88 -5.07
C GLN A 9 14.78 -1.52 -4.45
N VAL A 10 15.12 -2.18 -3.35
CA VAL A 10 16.40 -2.04 -2.67
C VAL A 10 17.15 -3.38 -2.64
N ALA A 11 18.49 -3.33 -2.69
CA ALA A 11 19.31 -4.54 -2.55
C ALA A 11 19.40 -5.00 -1.09
N TYR A 12 19.44 -4.06 -0.14
CA TYR A 12 19.47 -4.32 1.29
C TYR A 12 18.29 -3.65 1.97
N GLY A 13 17.58 -4.38 2.83
CA GLY A 13 16.42 -3.93 3.57
C GLY A 13 15.09 -4.24 2.86
N HIS A 14 14.00 -3.74 3.43
CA HIS A 14 12.64 -4.12 3.07
C HIS A 14 11.74 -2.90 2.84
N VAL A 15 11.81 -2.33 1.64
CA VAL A 15 10.88 -1.30 1.14
C VAL A 15 10.45 -1.61 -0.28
N GLY A 16 9.31 -1.12 -0.72
CA GLY A 16 8.78 -1.33 -2.06
C GLY A 16 8.68 -2.81 -2.42
N ASN A 17 9.12 -3.20 -3.61
CA ASN A 17 9.13 -4.59 -4.07
C ASN A 17 9.91 -5.52 -3.14
N SER A 18 10.98 -5.03 -2.49
CA SER A 18 11.76 -5.84 -1.53
C SER A 18 10.99 -6.15 -0.24
N ALA A 19 9.94 -5.39 0.09
CA ALA A 19 9.01 -5.70 1.18
C ALA A 19 7.77 -6.47 0.70
N ALA A 20 7.31 -6.23 -0.54
CA ALA A 20 6.02 -6.70 -1.02
C ALA A 20 6.07 -8.09 -1.68
N VAL A 21 7.12 -8.38 -2.46
CA VAL A 21 7.15 -9.59 -3.32
C VAL A 21 7.08 -10.87 -2.51
N PHE A 22 7.94 -11.03 -1.53
CA PHE A 22 7.99 -12.25 -0.72
C PHE A 22 6.68 -12.52 0.03
N PRO A 23 6.04 -11.56 0.74
CA PRO A 23 4.75 -11.77 1.39
C PRO A 23 3.64 -12.19 0.42
N ILE A 24 3.57 -11.60 -0.77
CA ILE A 24 2.57 -11.99 -1.78
C ILE A 24 2.81 -13.43 -2.23
N GLN A 25 4.06 -13.80 -2.52
CA GLN A 25 4.43 -15.16 -2.96
C GLN A 25 4.17 -16.20 -1.87
N MET A 26 4.35 -15.86 -0.58
CA MET A 26 4.00 -16.73 0.56
C MET A 26 2.51 -17.09 0.60
N HIS A 27 1.65 -16.31 -0.04
CA HIS A 27 0.22 -16.60 -0.19
C HIS A 27 -0.12 -17.39 -1.46
N GLY A 28 0.88 -17.90 -2.19
CA GLY A 28 0.69 -18.69 -3.43
C GLY A 28 0.26 -17.83 -4.62
N ILE A 29 0.66 -16.58 -4.67
CA ILE A 29 0.36 -15.61 -5.73
C ILE A 29 1.66 -15.27 -6.46
N ASP A 30 1.69 -15.41 -7.78
CA ASP A 30 2.83 -14.98 -8.59
C ASP A 30 2.94 -13.45 -8.59
N VAL A 31 4.18 -12.95 -8.59
CA VAL A 31 4.45 -11.50 -8.62
C VAL A 31 5.28 -11.15 -9.83
N ILE A 32 4.77 -10.23 -10.62
CA ILE A 32 5.49 -9.57 -11.71
C ILE A 32 6.01 -8.25 -11.15
N ALA A 33 7.26 -8.22 -10.67
CA ALA A 33 7.85 -7.06 -10.04
C ALA A 33 8.48 -6.13 -11.07
N VAL A 34 8.01 -4.88 -11.13
CA VAL A 34 8.52 -3.82 -11.99
C VAL A 34 9.14 -2.75 -11.10
N PRO A 35 10.46 -2.59 -11.08
CA PRO A 35 11.10 -1.57 -10.28
C PRO A 35 10.92 -0.17 -10.91
N THR A 36 10.64 0.81 -10.06
CA THR A 36 10.65 2.25 -10.42
C THR A 36 11.97 2.92 -10.04
N THR A 37 12.63 2.35 -9.05
CA THR A 37 13.88 2.84 -8.45
C THR A 37 14.71 1.64 -8.04
N LEU A 38 16.02 1.68 -8.28
CA LEU A 38 16.97 0.67 -7.81
C LEU A 38 18.00 1.33 -6.91
N LEU A 39 18.00 0.94 -5.63
CA LEU A 39 18.90 1.49 -4.62
C LEU A 39 19.64 0.38 -3.88
N SER A 40 20.82 0.72 -3.34
CA SER A 40 21.59 -0.18 -2.48
C SER A 40 20.84 -0.51 -1.18
N ASN A 41 20.12 0.45 -0.66
CA ASN A 41 19.36 0.39 0.61
C ASN A 41 18.29 1.48 0.62
N ARG A 42 17.39 1.44 1.59
CA ARG A 42 16.40 2.50 1.79
C ARG A 42 17.04 3.84 2.18
N PRO A 43 16.38 4.98 1.97
CA PRO A 43 16.75 6.26 2.59
C PRO A 43 16.78 6.15 4.13
N GLY A 44 17.58 6.99 4.79
CA GLY A 44 17.78 6.98 6.24
C GLY A 44 19.11 6.35 6.69
N TYR A 45 19.78 5.54 5.85
CA TYR A 45 21.15 5.12 6.10
C TYR A 45 22.18 6.22 5.79
N PRO A 46 23.36 6.22 6.42
CA PRO A 46 24.40 7.24 6.19
C PRO A 46 24.85 7.36 4.73
N THR A 47 24.72 6.28 3.96
CA THR A 47 25.04 6.26 2.53
C THR A 47 23.98 5.50 1.75
N ILE A 48 23.74 5.95 0.53
CA ILE A 48 22.84 5.32 -0.43
C ILE A 48 23.45 5.40 -1.83
N ARG A 49 23.26 4.35 -2.62
CA ARG A 49 23.68 4.28 -4.03
C ARG A 49 22.50 3.80 -4.86
N GLY A 50 22.50 4.18 -6.12
CA GLY A 50 21.44 3.84 -7.07
C GLY A 50 20.68 5.08 -7.53
N ARG A 51 19.55 4.88 -8.17
CA ARG A 51 18.77 5.98 -8.78
C ARG A 51 17.34 5.56 -9.06
N VAL A 52 16.50 6.55 -9.29
CA VAL A 52 15.21 6.40 -9.99
C VAL A 52 15.50 5.93 -11.40
N LEU A 53 14.72 4.98 -11.92
CA LEU A 53 14.88 4.49 -13.28
C LEU A 53 14.37 5.53 -14.30
N GLU A 54 14.83 5.40 -15.53
CA GLU A 54 14.31 6.20 -16.62
C GLU A 54 12.89 5.78 -16.96
N ALA A 55 11.97 6.73 -17.10
CA ALA A 55 10.57 6.46 -17.40
C ALA A 55 10.38 5.61 -18.67
N GLN A 56 11.22 5.84 -19.68
CA GLN A 56 11.23 5.03 -20.90
C GLN A 56 11.55 3.56 -20.63
N LEU A 57 12.52 3.25 -19.77
CA LEU A 57 12.84 1.87 -19.40
C LEU A 57 11.66 1.20 -18.67
N VAL A 58 11.00 1.91 -17.73
CA VAL A 58 9.81 1.39 -17.05
C VAL A 58 8.68 1.13 -18.05
N ALA A 59 8.46 2.04 -19.00
CA ALA A 59 7.46 1.87 -20.04
C ALA A 59 7.74 0.64 -20.93
N GLU A 60 9.00 0.42 -21.31
CA GLU A 60 9.42 -0.75 -22.11
C GLU A 60 9.24 -2.07 -21.35
N ILE A 61 9.54 -2.10 -20.05
CA ILE A 61 9.30 -3.29 -19.20
C ILE A 61 7.79 -3.58 -19.13
N LEU A 62 6.97 -2.56 -18.90
CA LEU A 62 5.50 -2.70 -18.84
C LEU A 62 4.91 -3.16 -20.18
N LEU A 63 5.40 -2.61 -21.30
CA LEU A 63 5.03 -3.06 -22.64
C LEU A 63 5.40 -4.52 -22.88
N GLY A 64 6.61 -4.95 -22.49
CA GLY A 64 7.02 -6.35 -22.58
C GLY A 64 6.13 -7.30 -21.77
N ILE A 65 5.58 -6.85 -20.63
CA ILE A 65 4.60 -7.59 -19.83
C ILE A 65 3.26 -7.70 -20.57
N GLU A 66 2.79 -6.62 -21.19
CA GLU A 66 1.58 -6.62 -22.03
C GLU A 66 1.73 -7.61 -23.19
N GLU A 67 2.87 -7.58 -23.91
CA GLU A 67 3.14 -8.48 -25.04
C GLU A 67 3.19 -9.96 -24.64
N ARG A 68 3.41 -10.29 -23.38
CA ARG A 68 3.36 -11.68 -22.85
C ARG A 68 1.94 -12.14 -22.50
N GLY A 69 0.92 -11.29 -22.68
CA GLY A 69 -0.47 -11.60 -22.34
C GLY A 69 -0.72 -11.70 -20.84
N VAL A 70 0.16 -11.13 -20.00
CA VAL A 70 0.04 -11.19 -18.53
C VAL A 70 -1.24 -10.53 -18.05
N LEU A 71 -1.68 -9.46 -18.72
CA LEU A 71 -2.89 -8.70 -18.35
C LEU A 71 -4.16 -9.55 -18.40
N ASP A 72 -4.23 -10.58 -19.27
CA ASP A 72 -5.40 -11.44 -19.41
C ASP A 72 -5.63 -12.31 -18.16
N THR A 73 -4.59 -12.55 -17.38
CA THR A 73 -4.62 -13.45 -16.22
C THR A 73 -4.28 -12.77 -14.89
N ALA A 74 -3.74 -11.56 -14.91
CA ALA A 74 -3.46 -10.80 -13.71
C ALA A 74 -4.77 -10.39 -12.99
N GLN A 75 -4.77 -10.52 -11.67
CA GLN A 75 -5.92 -10.13 -10.84
C GLN A 75 -5.80 -8.71 -10.31
N MET A 76 -4.57 -8.25 -10.08
CA MET A 76 -4.37 -6.93 -9.46
C MET A 76 -3.05 -6.29 -9.89
N ILE A 77 -3.06 -4.98 -10.04
CA ILE A 77 -1.88 -4.13 -10.07
C ILE A 77 -1.74 -3.49 -8.69
N LEU A 78 -0.53 -3.48 -8.14
CA LEU A 78 -0.16 -2.72 -6.94
C LEU A 78 0.91 -1.72 -7.31
N SER A 79 0.68 -0.42 -7.09
CA SER A 79 1.73 0.59 -7.19
C SER A 79 2.05 1.16 -5.80
N GLY A 80 3.32 1.52 -5.59
CA GLY A 80 3.80 2.20 -4.39
C GLY A 80 4.67 3.40 -4.77
N TYR A 81 5.87 3.52 -4.22
CA TYR A 81 6.80 4.62 -4.52
C TYR A 81 7.21 4.62 -6.00
N LEU A 82 6.94 5.72 -6.71
CA LEU A 82 7.15 5.83 -8.16
C LEU A 82 8.44 6.55 -8.56
N GLY A 83 9.01 7.36 -7.68
CA GLY A 83 10.30 8.02 -7.89
C GLY A 83 10.26 9.31 -8.70
N SER A 84 9.46 9.41 -9.77
CA SER A 84 9.30 10.63 -10.57
C SER A 84 7.90 10.79 -11.16
N ALA A 85 7.58 12.03 -11.58
CA ALA A 85 6.31 12.36 -12.23
C ALA A 85 6.16 11.66 -13.59
N GLU A 86 7.25 11.50 -14.33
CA GLU A 86 7.27 10.81 -15.63
C GLU A 86 6.91 9.33 -15.44
N ILE A 87 7.46 8.67 -14.42
CA ILE A 87 7.08 7.28 -14.09
C ILE A 87 5.62 7.21 -13.65
N ALA A 88 5.15 8.17 -12.85
CA ALA A 88 3.74 8.22 -12.46
C ALA A 88 2.81 8.32 -13.68
N ALA A 89 3.17 9.11 -14.69
CA ALA A 89 2.43 9.21 -15.94
C ALA A 89 2.45 7.89 -16.73
N VAL A 90 3.60 7.22 -16.82
CA VAL A 90 3.75 5.89 -17.45
C VAL A 90 2.86 4.85 -16.76
N VAL A 91 2.88 4.82 -15.42
CA VAL A 91 2.04 3.90 -14.64
C VAL A 91 0.55 4.18 -14.84
N ALA A 92 0.14 5.45 -14.84
CA ALA A 92 -1.25 5.82 -15.09
C ALA A 92 -1.73 5.38 -16.48
N ASP A 93 -0.90 5.54 -17.50
CA ASP A 93 -1.22 5.10 -18.86
C ASP A 93 -1.29 3.56 -18.95
N PHE A 94 -0.35 2.85 -18.35
CA PHE A 94 -0.38 1.39 -18.25
C PHE A 94 -1.65 0.89 -17.54
N VAL A 95 -2.03 1.47 -16.41
CA VAL A 95 -3.25 1.08 -15.67
C VAL A 95 -4.50 1.29 -16.55
N ARG A 96 -4.58 2.39 -17.30
CA ARG A 96 -5.72 2.62 -18.21
C ARG A 96 -5.81 1.55 -19.29
N ARG A 97 -4.70 1.22 -19.95
CA ARG A 97 -4.65 0.16 -20.96
C ARG A 97 -4.98 -1.20 -20.36
N ALA A 98 -4.39 -1.52 -19.21
CA ALA A 98 -4.62 -2.78 -18.52
C ALA A 98 -6.09 -2.99 -18.14
N LYS A 99 -6.74 -1.97 -17.58
CA LYS A 99 -8.18 -2.02 -17.24
C LYS A 99 -9.07 -2.06 -18.49
N ALA A 100 -8.67 -1.43 -19.59
CA ALA A 100 -9.39 -1.51 -20.86
C ALA A 100 -9.33 -2.92 -21.48
N GLN A 101 -8.18 -3.59 -21.38
CA GLN A 101 -7.98 -4.97 -21.84
C GLN A 101 -8.64 -5.99 -20.92
N ASN A 102 -8.49 -5.84 -19.61
CA ASN A 102 -9.08 -6.72 -18.60
C ASN A 102 -9.91 -5.89 -17.59
N PRO A 103 -11.21 -5.70 -17.81
CA PRO A 103 -12.08 -4.93 -16.89
C PRO A 103 -12.23 -5.54 -15.48
N ALA A 104 -11.87 -6.81 -15.30
CA ALA A 104 -11.86 -7.47 -13.99
C ALA A 104 -10.59 -7.19 -13.18
N LEU A 105 -9.55 -6.64 -13.82
CA LEU A 105 -8.30 -6.29 -13.18
C LEU A 105 -8.50 -5.15 -12.18
N THR A 106 -8.11 -5.36 -10.95
CA THR A 106 -8.20 -4.36 -9.87
C THR A 106 -6.88 -3.60 -9.76
N TYR A 107 -6.95 -2.29 -9.51
CA TYR A 107 -5.77 -1.49 -9.22
C TYR A 107 -5.77 -1.01 -7.77
N ALA A 108 -4.75 -1.40 -7.02
CA ALA A 108 -4.45 -0.90 -5.68
C ALA A 108 -3.30 0.11 -5.77
N CYS A 109 -3.53 1.34 -5.30
CA CYS A 109 -2.52 2.39 -5.25
C CYS A 109 -2.16 2.67 -3.79
N ASP A 110 -0.91 2.43 -3.45
CA ASP A 110 -0.30 2.94 -2.23
C ASP A 110 0.30 4.31 -2.54
N PRO A 111 -0.33 5.41 -2.08
CA PRO A 111 0.06 6.76 -2.49
C PRO A 111 1.22 7.27 -1.64
N VAL A 112 2.38 6.66 -1.79
CA VAL A 112 3.59 6.98 -1.01
C VAL A 112 4.02 8.42 -1.27
N LEU A 113 3.72 9.32 -0.33
CA LEU A 113 4.02 10.76 -0.41
C LEU A 113 4.90 11.23 0.74
N GLY A 114 4.66 10.74 1.94
CA GLY A 114 5.29 11.25 3.14
C GLY A 114 4.70 10.68 4.43
N ASP A 115 5.14 11.24 5.53
CA ASP A 115 4.62 10.93 6.85
C ASP A 115 4.50 12.17 7.72
N ARG A 116 3.93 12.02 8.93
CA ARG A 116 3.72 13.14 9.85
C ARG A 116 5.04 13.75 10.35
N ASP A 117 6.05 12.94 10.55
CA ASP A 117 7.31 13.36 11.15
C ASP A 117 8.24 14.01 10.11
N GLY A 118 8.30 13.42 8.90
CA GLY A 118 9.15 13.88 7.79
C GLY A 118 8.49 14.83 6.82
N GLY A 119 7.15 14.96 6.84
CA GLY A 119 6.40 15.68 5.81
C GLY A 119 6.46 14.97 4.46
N LEU A 120 6.30 15.71 3.36
CA LEU A 120 6.45 15.16 2.01
C LEU A 120 7.93 14.86 1.72
N PHE A 121 8.26 13.64 1.30
CA PHE A 121 9.61 13.23 0.91
C PHE A 121 9.73 12.87 -0.58
N VAL A 122 8.67 13.08 -1.34
CA VAL A 122 8.66 12.95 -2.80
C VAL A 122 8.84 14.31 -3.48
N GLN A 123 9.17 14.30 -4.78
CA GLN A 123 9.26 15.53 -5.58
C GLN A 123 7.92 16.25 -5.63
N ALA A 124 7.94 17.58 -5.70
CA ALA A 124 6.74 18.42 -5.55
C ALA A 124 5.66 18.21 -6.64
N ASP A 125 6.02 17.64 -7.77
CA ASP A 125 5.13 17.31 -8.88
C ASP A 125 4.45 15.94 -8.76
N ILE A 126 4.91 15.06 -7.86
CA ILE A 126 4.30 13.74 -7.62
C ILE A 126 2.97 13.84 -6.87
N PRO A 127 2.82 14.58 -5.77
CA PRO A 127 1.59 14.60 -5.00
C PRO A 127 0.35 15.01 -5.81
N PRO A 128 0.38 16.05 -6.68
CA PRO A 128 -0.75 16.36 -7.55
C PRO A 128 -1.12 15.22 -8.49
N LEU A 129 -0.14 14.50 -9.06
CA LEU A 129 -0.40 13.34 -9.93
C LEU A 129 -1.03 12.18 -9.15
N MET A 130 -0.58 11.93 -7.91
CA MET A 130 -1.22 10.94 -7.06
C MET A 130 -2.70 11.29 -6.83
N ARG A 131 -3.00 12.53 -6.40
CA ARG A 131 -4.36 12.97 -6.08
C ARG A 131 -5.27 13.01 -7.30
N ASP A 132 -4.78 13.57 -8.43
CA ASP A 132 -5.62 13.96 -9.56
C ASP A 132 -5.65 12.90 -10.67
N VAL A 133 -4.72 11.91 -10.64
CA VAL A 133 -4.60 10.93 -11.70
C VAL A 133 -4.60 9.49 -11.18
N LEU A 134 -3.66 9.11 -10.29
CA LEU A 134 -3.50 7.71 -9.89
C LEU A 134 -4.56 7.23 -8.90
N CYS A 135 -4.85 8.01 -7.86
CA CYS A 135 -5.92 7.67 -6.92
C CYS A 135 -7.31 7.59 -7.58
N PRO A 136 -7.69 8.48 -8.53
CA PRO A 136 -8.93 8.34 -9.29
C PRO A 136 -9.00 7.08 -10.17
N LEU A 137 -7.87 6.55 -10.65
CA LEU A 137 -7.83 5.31 -11.42
C LEU A 137 -7.91 4.06 -10.55
N ALA A 138 -7.58 4.18 -9.25
CA ALA A 138 -7.51 3.05 -8.34
C ALA A 138 -8.89 2.56 -7.90
N ASP A 139 -8.98 1.25 -7.65
CA ASP A 139 -10.13 0.63 -6.98
C ASP A 139 -9.94 0.65 -5.46
N ILE A 140 -8.70 0.53 -5.01
CA ILE A 140 -8.31 0.57 -3.60
C ILE A 140 -7.12 1.53 -3.44
N ILE A 141 -7.14 2.38 -2.41
CA ILE A 141 -5.98 3.16 -2.00
C ILE A 141 -5.62 2.90 -0.55
N THR A 142 -4.32 2.95 -0.20
CA THR A 142 -3.80 2.60 1.14
C THR A 142 -2.99 3.72 1.80
N PRO A 143 -3.46 4.98 1.80
CA PRO A 143 -2.71 6.07 2.38
C PRO A 143 -2.49 5.89 3.88
N ASN A 144 -1.35 6.36 4.41
CA ASN A 144 -1.27 6.63 5.84
C ASN A 144 -2.12 7.87 6.20
N HIS A 145 -2.28 8.16 7.50
CA HIS A 145 -3.16 9.26 7.92
C HIS A 145 -2.71 10.64 7.39
N PHE A 146 -1.41 10.89 7.33
CA PHE A 146 -0.86 12.14 6.77
C PHE A 146 -1.16 12.26 5.27
N GLU A 147 -0.92 11.21 4.50
CA GLU A 147 -1.21 11.13 3.07
C GLU A 147 -2.71 11.26 2.79
N PHE A 148 -3.55 10.62 3.61
CA PHE A 148 -5.00 10.73 3.50
C PHE A 148 -5.47 12.18 3.66
N GLU A 149 -5.03 12.86 4.72
CA GLU A 149 -5.34 14.27 4.94
C GLU A 149 -4.84 15.16 3.80
N TRP A 150 -3.65 14.84 3.26
CA TRP A 150 -3.09 15.55 2.12
C TRP A 150 -3.95 15.38 0.86
N LEU A 151 -4.33 14.13 0.55
CA LEU A 151 -5.18 13.81 -0.63
C LEU A 151 -6.57 14.46 -0.53
N CYS A 152 -7.15 14.48 0.66
CA CYS A 152 -8.46 15.10 0.91
C CYS A 152 -8.40 16.62 1.03
N GLY A 153 -7.22 17.20 1.30
CA GLY A 153 -7.06 18.64 1.58
C GLY A 153 -7.70 19.10 2.87
N THR A 154 -8.01 18.19 3.80
CA THR A 154 -8.67 18.48 5.07
C THR A 154 -8.14 17.62 6.20
N LYS A 155 -8.28 18.11 7.45
CA LYS A 155 -7.94 17.32 8.63
C LYS A 155 -9.07 16.34 8.99
N ALA A 156 -8.69 15.14 9.42
CA ALA A 156 -9.61 14.05 9.70
C ALA A 156 -9.28 13.38 11.05
N GLY A 157 -9.33 14.14 12.14
CA GLY A 157 -8.94 13.71 13.48
C GLY A 157 -9.98 12.85 14.23
N THR A 158 -11.11 12.50 13.64
CA THR A 158 -12.12 11.59 14.21
C THR A 158 -12.56 10.58 13.17
N VAL A 159 -13.16 9.45 13.60
CA VAL A 159 -13.69 8.42 12.70
C VAL A 159 -14.71 9.03 11.71
N ASP A 160 -15.62 9.86 12.20
CA ASP A 160 -16.66 10.48 11.37
C ASP A 160 -16.06 11.38 10.29
N LEU A 161 -15.05 12.20 10.63
CA LEU A 161 -14.34 13.05 9.68
C LEU A 161 -13.54 12.21 8.65
N VAL A 162 -12.96 11.08 9.06
CA VAL A 162 -12.32 10.14 8.12
C VAL A 162 -13.34 9.58 7.15
N ILE A 163 -14.50 9.16 7.62
CA ILE A 163 -15.58 8.61 6.78
C ILE A 163 -16.09 9.68 5.80
N GLU A 164 -16.35 10.90 6.27
CA GLU A 164 -16.81 12.01 5.43
C GLU A 164 -15.79 12.37 4.33
N ALA A 165 -14.52 12.55 4.70
CA ALA A 165 -13.46 12.86 3.76
C ALA A 165 -13.24 11.72 2.75
N ALA A 166 -13.30 10.46 3.19
CA ALA A 166 -13.21 9.29 2.31
C ALA A 166 -14.37 9.22 1.33
N GLN A 167 -15.59 9.51 1.75
CA GLN A 167 -16.76 9.55 0.88
C GLN A 167 -16.59 10.60 -0.23
N ALA A 168 -16.09 11.78 0.11
CA ALA A 168 -15.82 12.83 -0.87
C ALA A 168 -14.75 12.39 -1.89
N LEU A 169 -13.65 11.77 -1.43
CA LEU A 169 -12.59 11.26 -2.31
C LEU A 169 -13.08 10.12 -3.21
N MET A 170 -13.97 9.26 -2.71
CA MET A 170 -14.57 8.16 -3.46
C MET A 170 -15.51 8.63 -4.58
N MET A 171 -16.03 9.84 -4.56
CA MET A 171 -16.94 10.31 -5.62
C MET A 171 -16.30 10.26 -7.01
N ASN A 172 -14.97 10.45 -7.08
CA ASN A 172 -14.23 10.54 -8.33
C ASN A 172 -13.12 9.46 -8.46
N GLY A 173 -13.23 8.36 -7.74
CA GLY A 173 -12.13 7.40 -7.74
C GLY A 173 -12.45 6.11 -7.00
N PRO A 174 -11.65 5.76 -6.00
CA PRO A 174 -11.60 4.43 -5.43
C PRO A 174 -12.94 3.96 -4.85
N SER A 175 -13.15 2.66 -4.91
CA SER A 175 -14.29 2.01 -4.25
C SER A 175 -13.98 1.63 -2.79
N ALA A 176 -12.70 1.57 -2.42
CA ALA A 176 -12.25 1.34 -1.06
C ALA A 176 -11.02 2.21 -0.71
N ILE A 177 -11.01 2.73 0.51
CA ILE A 177 -9.90 3.49 1.09
C ILE A 177 -9.51 2.84 2.40
N VAL A 178 -8.22 2.54 2.58
CA VAL A 178 -7.68 1.95 3.81
C VAL A 178 -6.65 2.91 4.40
N VAL A 179 -7.06 3.67 5.39
CA VAL A 179 -6.21 4.65 6.07
C VAL A 179 -5.39 3.95 7.14
N THR A 180 -4.09 3.84 6.94
CA THR A 180 -3.16 3.21 7.87
C THR A 180 -2.61 4.21 8.89
N SER A 181 -2.13 3.72 10.03
CA SER A 181 -1.54 4.55 11.09
C SER A 181 -2.43 5.74 11.46
N ALA A 182 -3.75 5.49 11.56
CA ALA A 182 -4.70 6.53 11.92
C ALA A 182 -4.51 6.93 13.39
N GLU A 183 -4.28 8.21 13.62
CA GLU A 183 -4.18 8.83 14.94
C GLU A 183 -5.40 9.73 15.14
N LEU A 184 -6.40 9.17 15.80
CA LEU A 184 -7.68 9.85 16.01
C LEU A 184 -7.83 10.27 17.46
N ALA A 185 -8.77 11.17 17.73
CA ALA A 185 -9.01 11.71 19.07
C ALA A 185 -9.37 10.65 20.12
N ASP A 186 -9.95 9.52 19.69
CA ASP A 186 -10.30 8.37 20.53
C ASP A 186 -9.31 7.20 20.45
N THR A 187 -8.20 7.36 19.71
CA THR A 187 -7.14 6.34 19.66
C THR A 187 -6.35 6.37 20.96
N PRO A 188 -6.26 5.25 21.72
CA PRO A 188 -5.40 5.17 22.89
C PRO A 188 -3.92 5.42 22.54
N GLU A 189 -3.17 6.02 23.45
CA GLU A 189 -1.73 6.33 23.24
C GLU A 189 -0.87 5.09 22.98
N ASP A 190 -1.29 3.94 23.50
CA ASP A 190 -0.63 2.63 23.37
C ASP A 190 -1.15 1.80 22.17
N ALA A 191 -1.94 2.41 21.29
CA ALA A 191 -2.54 1.73 20.14
C ALA A 191 -2.21 2.43 18.81
N ILE A 192 -2.34 1.67 17.73
CA ILE A 192 -2.35 2.13 16.35
C ILE A 192 -3.61 1.65 15.68
N GLU A 193 -4.20 2.46 14.82
CA GLU A 193 -5.44 2.14 14.14
C GLU A 193 -5.27 2.11 12.63
N THR A 194 -6.07 1.26 12.00
CA THR A 194 -6.26 1.25 10.55
C THR A 194 -7.77 1.26 10.29
N ILE A 195 -8.21 2.17 9.43
CA ILE A 195 -9.64 2.34 9.09
C ILE A 195 -9.83 2.03 7.62
N ALA A 196 -10.76 1.13 7.32
CA ALA A 196 -11.17 0.86 5.95
C ALA A 196 -12.57 1.40 5.71
N ILE A 197 -12.75 2.09 4.59
CA ILE A 197 -14.04 2.58 4.11
C ILE A 197 -14.29 1.98 2.73
N GLU A 198 -15.46 1.41 2.50
CA GLU A 198 -15.86 0.81 1.24
C GLU A 198 -17.18 1.40 0.77
N ARG A 199 -17.25 1.75 -0.51
CA ARG A 199 -18.49 2.19 -1.16
C ARG A 199 -19.47 1.03 -1.23
N SER A 200 -20.72 1.27 -0.84
CA SER A 200 -21.84 0.35 -1.00
C SER A 200 -22.98 1.03 -1.76
N LYS A 201 -23.92 0.25 -2.27
CA LYS A 201 -25.08 0.79 -3.05
C LYS A 201 -25.96 1.76 -2.26
N ALA A 202 -26.06 1.57 -0.95
CA ALA A 202 -26.93 2.37 -0.09
C ALA A 202 -26.18 3.48 0.66
N CYS A 203 -25.02 3.16 1.20
CA CYS A 203 -24.14 4.07 1.95
C CYS A 203 -22.74 3.45 2.04
N SER A 204 -21.73 4.24 2.35
CA SER A 204 -20.41 3.69 2.65
C SER A 204 -20.45 2.90 3.95
N ARG A 205 -19.67 1.81 4.00
CA ARG A 205 -19.45 1.03 5.21
C ARG A 205 -18.04 1.25 5.69
N ALA A 206 -17.83 1.34 6.98
CA ALA A 206 -16.52 1.55 7.55
C ALA A 206 -16.21 0.52 8.64
N TRP A 207 -14.93 0.18 8.76
CA TRP A 207 -14.39 -0.74 9.75
C TRP A 207 -13.10 -0.21 10.32
N ARG A 208 -12.84 -0.54 11.56
CA ARG A 208 -11.63 -0.19 12.29
C ARG A 208 -10.96 -1.44 12.83
N VAL A 209 -9.64 -1.52 12.68
CA VAL A 209 -8.79 -2.46 13.41
C VAL A 209 -7.84 -1.66 14.28
N ARG A 210 -7.70 -2.10 15.51
CA ARG A 210 -6.78 -1.53 16.51
C ARG A 210 -5.75 -2.58 16.91
N THR A 211 -4.47 -2.23 16.86
CA THR A 211 -3.36 -3.06 17.33
C THR A 211 -2.56 -2.32 18.40
N PRO A 212 -1.86 -3.02 19.31
CA PRO A 212 -0.91 -2.38 20.21
C PRO A 212 0.15 -1.60 19.44
N LYS A 213 0.54 -0.45 19.95
CA LYS A 213 1.65 0.35 19.43
C LYS A 213 2.96 -0.22 19.94
N LEU A 214 3.83 -0.66 19.03
CA LEU A 214 5.16 -1.16 19.38
C LEU A 214 6.17 0.01 19.40
N PRO A 215 7.23 -0.05 20.21
CA PRO A 215 8.22 1.02 20.33
C PRO A 215 9.24 1.00 19.17
N ILE A 216 8.76 0.72 17.96
CA ILE A 216 9.56 0.69 16.72
C ILE A 216 8.75 1.26 15.57
N SER A 217 9.44 1.84 14.58
CA SER A 217 8.83 2.35 13.35
C SER A 217 9.77 2.06 12.16
N PRO A 218 9.91 0.78 11.76
CA PRO A 218 10.79 0.45 10.65
C PRO A 218 10.18 0.94 9.33
N SER A 219 11.06 1.33 8.40
CA SER A 219 10.64 1.69 7.04
C SER A 219 10.04 0.50 6.30
N GLY A 220 9.13 0.77 5.35
CA GLY A 220 8.50 -0.27 4.52
C GLY A 220 7.28 -0.94 5.15
N THR A 221 6.83 -0.49 6.31
CA THR A 221 5.59 -1.03 6.93
C THR A 221 4.37 -0.79 6.06
N GLY A 222 4.27 0.35 5.36
CA GLY A 222 3.22 0.63 4.38
C GLY A 222 3.26 -0.36 3.22
N ASP A 223 4.44 -0.56 2.61
CA ASP A 223 4.64 -1.51 1.51
C ASP A 223 4.24 -2.95 1.90
N LEU A 224 4.66 -3.38 3.09
CA LEU A 224 4.28 -4.69 3.63
C LEU A 224 2.77 -4.77 3.87
N PHE A 225 2.15 -3.77 4.50
CA PHE A 225 0.72 -3.75 4.76
C PHE A 225 -0.08 -3.81 3.44
N ALA A 226 0.25 -2.96 2.46
CA ALA A 226 -0.41 -2.94 1.16
C ALA A 226 -0.29 -4.31 0.45
N SER A 227 0.87 -4.95 0.51
CA SER A 227 1.09 -6.28 -0.07
C SER A 227 0.24 -7.38 0.59
N LEU A 228 0.09 -7.34 1.92
CA LEU A 228 -0.73 -8.28 2.68
C LEU A 228 -2.23 -8.07 2.40
N LEU A 229 -2.67 -6.81 2.34
CA LEU A 229 -4.05 -6.45 1.97
C LEU A 229 -4.39 -6.94 0.56
N VAL A 230 -3.51 -6.67 -0.42
CA VAL A 230 -3.62 -7.14 -1.80
C VAL A 230 -3.67 -8.65 -1.85
N SER A 231 -2.79 -9.35 -1.14
CA SER A 231 -2.78 -10.82 -1.09
C SER A 231 -4.11 -11.39 -0.60
N ALA A 232 -4.68 -10.83 0.46
CA ALA A 232 -5.97 -11.24 1.00
C ALA A 232 -7.11 -10.95 0.00
N ARG A 233 -7.09 -9.81 -0.67
CA ARG A 233 -8.09 -9.42 -1.68
C ARG A 233 -8.04 -10.33 -2.91
N VAL A 234 -6.86 -10.62 -3.45
CA VAL A 234 -6.66 -11.54 -4.59
C VAL A 234 -7.15 -12.95 -4.25
N ARG A 235 -7.06 -13.36 -3.00
CA ARG A 235 -7.59 -14.64 -2.49
C ARG A 235 -9.09 -14.62 -2.18
N GLY A 236 -9.80 -13.53 -2.48
CA GLY A 236 -11.25 -13.42 -2.36
C GLY A 236 -11.76 -12.93 -1.00
N SER A 237 -10.90 -12.49 -0.08
CA SER A 237 -11.36 -11.85 1.17
C SER A 237 -12.11 -10.56 0.86
N ASN A 238 -13.19 -10.26 1.59
CA ASN A 238 -13.80 -8.93 1.59
C ASN A 238 -12.91 -7.90 2.28
N ILE A 239 -13.27 -6.61 2.27
CA ILE A 239 -12.44 -5.54 2.86
C ILE A 239 -12.19 -5.75 4.37
N PRO A 240 -13.20 -5.98 5.25
CA PRO A 240 -12.94 -6.18 6.67
C PRO A 240 -12.08 -7.41 6.97
N ASP A 241 -12.28 -8.53 6.28
CA ASP A 241 -11.45 -9.73 6.46
C ASP A 241 -10.00 -9.48 5.99
N ALA A 242 -9.82 -8.79 4.86
CA ALA A 242 -8.50 -8.44 4.34
C ALA A 242 -7.76 -7.48 5.29
N LEU A 243 -8.48 -6.49 5.85
CA LEU A 243 -7.97 -5.55 6.84
C LEU A 243 -7.48 -6.28 8.10
N GLY A 244 -8.32 -7.13 8.69
CA GLY A 244 -7.95 -7.88 9.89
C GLY A 244 -6.77 -8.82 9.68
N ARG A 245 -6.71 -9.50 8.51
CA ARG A 245 -5.57 -10.36 8.13
C ARG A 245 -4.28 -9.58 7.97
N ALA A 246 -4.32 -8.47 7.23
CA ALA A 246 -3.16 -7.62 7.01
C ALA A 246 -2.64 -7.02 8.33
N ALA A 247 -3.52 -6.48 9.18
CA ALA A 247 -3.17 -5.94 10.49
C ALA A 247 -2.55 -7.01 11.40
N SER A 248 -3.08 -8.23 11.41
CA SER A 248 -2.56 -9.32 12.23
C SER A 248 -1.18 -9.79 11.76
N ALA A 249 -0.98 -9.92 10.45
CA ALA A 249 0.27 -10.38 9.89
C ALA A 249 1.38 -9.33 10.06
N ILE A 250 1.10 -8.04 9.78
CA ILE A 250 2.10 -6.99 9.98
C ILE A 250 2.46 -6.83 11.45
N PHE A 251 1.49 -6.90 12.36
CA PHE A 251 1.78 -6.85 13.80
C PHE A 251 2.74 -7.95 14.23
N ALA A 252 2.56 -9.18 13.74
CA ALA A 252 3.43 -10.31 14.05
C ALA A 252 4.86 -10.10 13.54
N VAL A 253 5.04 -9.49 12.34
CA VAL A 253 6.37 -9.12 11.81
C VAL A 253 7.02 -8.05 12.66
N LEU A 254 6.27 -7.01 13.04
CA LEU A 254 6.77 -5.92 13.87
C LEU A 254 7.13 -6.38 15.28
N GLU A 255 6.32 -7.26 15.89
CA GLU A 255 6.62 -7.88 17.18
C GLU A 255 7.93 -8.68 17.12
N GLN A 256 8.14 -9.47 16.09
CA GLN A 256 9.37 -10.20 15.83
C GLN A 256 10.57 -9.26 15.64
N THR A 257 10.39 -8.17 14.89
CA THR A 257 11.41 -7.15 14.64
C THR A 257 11.81 -6.46 15.94
N ALA A 258 10.83 -6.04 16.75
CA ALA A 258 11.06 -5.45 18.07
C ALA A 258 11.81 -6.39 19.01
N ALA A 259 11.40 -7.67 19.06
CA ALA A 259 12.03 -8.67 19.91
C ALA A 259 13.50 -8.94 19.53
N ARG A 260 13.86 -8.78 18.25
CA ARG A 260 15.24 -8.92 17.76
C ARG A 260 16.07 -7.64 17.88
N GLY A 261 15.43 -6.50 18.03
CA GLY A 261 16.10 -5.20 18.08
C GLY A 261 16.80 -4.84 16.75
N THR A 262 16.27 -5.32 15.61
CA THR A 262 16.81 -5.03 14.27
C THR A 262 16.18 -3.77 13.69
N GLU A 263 16.97 -3.01 12.91
CA GLU A 263 16.47 -1.82 12.22
C GLU A 263 15.57 -2.17 11.02
N GLU A 264 15.92 -3.26 10.32
CA GLU A 264 15.13 -3.77 9.19
C GLU A 264 14.07 -4.76 9.68
N MET A 265 12.91 -4.77 9.00
CA MET A 265 11.84 -5.71 9.31
C MET A 265 12.25 -7.17 9.11
N CYS A 266 11.95 -8.01 10.06
CA CYS A 266 12.20 -9.47 10.03
C CYS A 266 11.16 -10.20 9.16
N ILE A 267 10.97 -9.79 7.89
CA ILE A 267 9.92 -10.33 7.01
C ILE A 267 10.16 -11.81 6.71
N VAL A 268 11.38 -12.16 6.31
CA VAL A 268 11.73 -13.55 5.91
C VAL A 268 11.67 -14.49 7.11
N GLU A 269 12.21 -14.07 8.23
CA GLU A 269 12.17 -14.85 9.48
C GLU A 269 10.75 -15.02 10.03
N SER A 270 9.85 -14.10 9.66
CA SER A 270 8.44 -14.14 10.04
C SER A 270 7.56 -14.88 9.02
N ALA A 271 8.14 -15.61 8.06
CA ALA A 271 7.41 -16.26 6.98
C ALA A 271 6.18 -17.07 7.46
N ALA A 272 6.34 -17.88 8.49
CA ALA A 272 5.23 -18.65 9.06
C ALA A 272 4.15 -17.77 9.71
N LEU A 273 4.53 -16.60 10.26
CA LEU A 273 3.63 -15.66 10.91
C LEU A 273 2.84 -14.81 9.90
N LEU A 274 3.37 -14.61 8.69
CA LEU A 274 2.66 -13.93 7.60
C LEU A 274 1.38 -14.71 7.22
N ALA A 275 1.47 -16.04 7.17
CA ALA A 275 0.33 -16.89 6.85
C ALA A 275 -0.55 -17.21 8.09
N HIS A 276 0.08 -17.37 9.24
CA HIS A 276 -0.55 -17.82 10.49
C HIS A 276 -0.08 -16.96 11.68
N PRO A 277 -0.57 -15.71 11.79
CA PRO A 277 -0.21 -14.85 12.90
C PRO A 277 -0.71 -15.42 14.24
N LYS A 278 0.11 -15.31 15.30
CA LYS A 278 -0.23 -15.81 16.64
C LYS A 278 -1.41 -15.06 17.25
N GLN A 279 -1.47 -13.76 17.03
CA GLN A 279 -2.55 -12.88 17.47
C GLN A 279 -3.38 -12.43 16.27
N ARG A 280 -4.69 -12.44 16.40
CA ARG A 280 -5.64 -11.96 15.38
C ARG A 280 -6.32 -10.69 15.86
N PHE A 281 -6.46 -9.77 14.96
CA PHE A 281 -7.19 -8.52 15.15
C PHE A 281 -8.33 -8.48 14.14
N ASP A 282 -9.54 -8.43 14.65
CA ASP A 282 -10.73 -8.39 13.80
C ASP A 282 -11.13 -6.95 13.48
N ALA A 283 -11.65 -6.76 12.28
CA ALA A 283 -12.20 -5.49 11.84
C ALA A 283 -13.60 -5.30 12.45
N ILE A 284 -13.78 -4.22 13.20
CA ILE A 284 -15.04 -3.87 13.86
C ILE A 284 -15.72 -2.78 13.05
N ALA A 285 -17.00 -2.96 12.71
CA ALA A 285 -17.77 -1.95 12.00
C ALA A 285 -17.89 -0.67 12.85
N VAL A 286 -17.77 0.50 12.18
CA VAL A 286 -17.89 1.83 12.77
C VAL A 286 -18.69 2.76 11.86
N GLY A 287 -19.42 3.72 12.42
CA GLY A 287 -20.26 4.69 11.71
C GLY A 287 -21.72 4.32 11.65
#